data_7074197c2ceac04995ed716f675fae20
#
_entry.id   7074197c2ceac04995ed716f675fae20
#
_cell.length_a   1.000
_cell.length_b   1.000
_cell.length_c   1.000
_cell.angle_alpha   90.00
_cell.angle_beta   90.00
_cell.angle_gamma   90.00
#
_symmetry.space_group_name_H-M   'P 1'
#
loop_
_entity.id
_entity.type
_entity.pdbx_description
1 polymer ?
#
loop_
_entity_poly.entity_id
_entity_poly.type
_entity_poly.pdbx_seq_one_letter_code
_entity_poly.pdbx_strand_id
1 'polypeptide(L)'
;MQVTVVVLTKNEENNIIGVIENAKRITSTVLIIDSGSTDNTVSLAEANGAKVVYREWDNDFSAQRNFALKHVDTEWVLYLDADERLDDELCNSIKKVVSYGQQMQYSIVRKIHAFGFEYKHGIFKPDKVLRLFPTKTVHWENKVHERPICALPKEKLAGFIEHYTYSSWQQWWDKAGEYTTIWAEDSFAKGKRTSLGACLGHSIYGFFRAYLIQLGFIDGWSGLYSSLQHFIYTMMKYLKLYELQLK
;
A
#
# COMPACT_ATOMS: atom_id res chain seq x y z
N MET A 1 4.68 -3.86 -27.14
CA MET A 1 3.61 -3.98 -26.13
C MET A 1 3.68 -2.78 -25.21
N GLN A 2 2.55 -2.35 -24.68
CA GLN A 2 2.48 -1.15 -23.84
C GLN A 2 1.91 -1.49 -22.48
N VAL A 3 2.34 -0.73 -21.46
CA VAL A 3 1.87 -0.85 -20.07
C VAL A 3 1.23 0.48 -19.64
N THR A 4 0.09 0.41 -18.95
CA THR A 4 -0.48 1.55 -18.22
C THR A 4 -0.09 1.41 -16.75
N VAL A 5 0.46 2.48 -16.17
CA VAL A 5 0.64 2.58 -14.71
C VAL A 5 -0.63 3.20 -14.13
N VAL A 6 -1.29 2.47 -13.24
CA VAL A 6 -2.48 2.92 -12.51
C VAL A 6 -2.09 3.31 -11.10
N VAL A 7 -2.48 4.52 -10.68
CA VAL A 7 -2.27 5.02 -9.32
C VAL A 7 -3.61 5.43 -8.74
N LEU A 8 -3.94 4.93 -7.55
CA LEU A 8 -5.09 5.38 -6.77
C LEU A 8 -4.68 6.53 -5.87
N THR A 9 -5.47 7.62 -5.84
CA THR A 9 -5.11 8.82 -5.10
C THR A 9 -6.29 9.40 -4.30
N LYS A 10 -5.93 10.01 -3.17
CA LYS A 10 -6.76 10.93 -2.41
C LYS A 10 -5.86 11.80 -1.53
N ASN A 11 -5.75 13.10 -1.84
CA ASN A 11 -4.92 14.07 -1.13
C ASN A 11 -3.44 13.66 -1.07
N GLU A 12 -2.84 13.48 -2.26
CA GLU A 12 -1.46 13.02 -2.45
C GLU A 12 -0.59 14.08 -3.15
N GLU A 13 -0.86 15.38 -2.95
CA GLU A 13 -0.14 16.49 -3.62
C GLU A 13 1.38 16.41 -3.43
N ASN A 14 1.86 15.90 -2.29
CA ASN A 14 3.27 15.75 -1.99
C ASN A 14 3.93 14.57 -2.73
N ASN A 15 3.16 13.59 -3.19
CA ASN A 15 3.66 12.34 -3.78
C ASN A 15 3.40 12.26 -5.29
N ILE A 16 2.35 12.93 -5.77
CA ILE A 16 1.79 12.71 -7.11
C ILE A 16 2.78 13.00 -8.23
N ILE A 17 3.55 14.08 -8.16
CA ILE A 17 4.56 14.42 -9.18
C ILE A 17 5.61 13.31 -9.24
N GLY A 18 6.17 12.94 -8.08
CA GLY A 18 7.23 11.95 -8.02
C GLY A 18 6.82 10.56 -8.50
N VAL A 19 5.57 10.12 -8.26
CA VAL A 19 5.11 8.82 -8.79
C VAL A 19 4.88 8.88 -10.31
N ILE A 20 4.36 9.99 -10.84
CA ILE A 20 4.18 10.16 -12.29
C ILE A 20 5.53 10.19 -13.02
N GLU A 21 6.49 10.98 -12.54
CA GLU A 21 7.84 11.04 -13.11
C GLU A 21 8.54 9.67 -13.07
N ASN A 22 8.41 8.96 -11.96
CA ASN A 22 8.95 7.62 -11.83
C ASN A 22 8.28 6.63 -12.79
N ALA A 23 6.94 6.66 -12.91
CA ALA A 23 6.18 5.82 -13.85
C ALA A 23 6.56 6.10 -15.31
N LYS A 24 6.83 7.34 -15.67
CA LYS A 24 7.26 7.74 -17.02
C LYS A 24 8.60 7.13 -17.45
N ARG A 25 9.37 6.58 -16.53
CA ARG A 25 10.59 5.81 -16.85
C ARG A 25 10.28 4.52 -17.59
N ILE A 26 9.08 3.98 -17.48
CA ILE A 26 8.67 2.72 -18.12
C ILE A 26 7.58 2.89 -19.18
N THR A 27 6.78 3.96 -19.13
CA THR A 27 5.65 4.20 -20.02
C THR A 27 5.30 5.68 -20.11
N SER A 28 4.66 6.08 -21.21
CA SER A 28 4.01 7.41 -21.34
C SER A 28 2.56 7.41 -20.82
N THR A 29 1.98 6.25 -20.50
CA THR A 29 0.57 6.10 -20.13
C THR A 29 0.42 5.93 -18.64
N VAL A 30 0.11 7.03 -17.93
CA VAL A 30 -0.17 7.05 -16.50
C VAL A 30 -1.63 7.42 -16.27
N LEU A 31 -2.35 6.56 -15.54
CA LEU A 31 -3.75 6.72 -15.21
C LEU A 31 -3.89 6.90 -13.69
N ILE A 32 -4.45 8.04 -13.30
CA ILE A 32 -4.77 8.35 -11.91
C ILE A 32 -6.26 8.12 -11.70
N ILE A 33 -6.63 7.35 -10.69
CA ILE A 33 -8.00 7.24 -10.22
C ILE A 33 -8.10 8.05 -8.93
N ASP A 34 -8.71 9.22 -9.04
CA ASP A 34 -8.88 10.12 -7.91
C ASP A 34 -10.18 9.84 -7.16
N SER A 35 -10.08 9.77 -5.83
CA SER A 35 -11.20 9.46 -4.93
C SER A 35 -11.80 10.71 -4.27
N GLY A 36 -11.65 11.88 -4.89
CA GLY A 36 -12.14 13.17 -4.41
C GLY A 36 -11.09 13.90 -3.58
N SER A 37 -9.94 14.16 -4.17
CA SER A 37 -8.92 15.02 -3.59
C SER A 37 -9.41 16.46 -3.47
N THR A 38 -9.08 17.11 -2.37
CA THR A 38 -9.41 18.51 -2.05
C THR A 38 -8.18 19.41 -2.07
N ASP A 39 -6.99 18.83 -2.21
CA ASP A 39 -5.70 19.49 -2.37
C ASP A 39 -5.34 19.65 -3.87
N ASN A 40 -4.08 19.93 -4.18
CA ASN A 40 -3.61 20.12 -5.54
C ASN A 40 -3.32 18.82 -6.32
N THR A 41 -3.66 17.64 -5.78
CA THR A 41 -3.35 16.33 -6.40
C THR A 41 -3.76 16.26 -7.86
N VAL A 42 -5.02 16.59 -8.18
CA VAL A 42 -5.57 16.48 -9.54
C VAL A 42 -4.88 17.44 -10.50
N SER A 43 -4.78 18.73 -10.14
CA SER A 43 -4.15 19.74 -10.99
C SER A 43 -2.67 19.43 -11.27
N LEU A 44 -1.94 18.96 -10.26
CA LEU A 44 -0.55 18.54 -10.41
C LEU A 44 -0.41 17.29 -11.30
N ALA A 45 -1.32 16.32 -11.17
CA ALA A 45 -1.31 15.12 -12.01
C ALA A 45 -1.52 15.45 -13.49
N GLU A 46 -2.52 16.28 -13.80
CA GLU A 46 -2.83 16.72 -15.18
C GLU A 46 -1.69 17.56 -15.77
N ALA A 47 -1.15 18.51 -15.01
CA ALA A 47 -0.01 19.32 -15.42
C ALA A 47 1.23 18.49 -15.74
N ASN A 48 1.39 17.34 -15.08
CA ASN A 48 2.44 16.36 -15.35
C ASN A 48 2.02 15.28 -16.36
N GLY A 49 0.96 15.50 -17.15
CA GLY A 49 0.58 14.68 -18.31
C GLY A 49 0.03 13.29 -17.96
N ALA A 50 -0.49 13.10 -16.74
CA ALA A 50 -1.27 11.93 -16.41
C ALA A 50 -2.74 12.11 -16.82
N LYS A 51 -3.41 11.01 -17.18
CA LYS A 51 -4.87 11.01 -17.36
C LYS A 51 -5.50 10.84 -15.99
N VAL A 52 -6.37 11.76 -15.58
CA VAL A 52 -7.09 11.68 -14.30
C VAL A 52 -8.53 11.30 -14.55
N VAL A 53 -9.04 10.33 -13.78
CA VAL A 53 -10.44 9.91 -13.79
C VAL A 53 -10.95 9.88 -12.36
N TYR A 54 -12.05 10.59 -12.12
CA TYR A 54 -12.71 10.62 -10.83
C TYR A 54 -13.56 9.36 -10.61
N ARG A 55 -13.47 8.78 -9.41
CA ARG A 55 -14.42 7.80 -8.89
C ARG A 55 -14.61 8.02 -7.40
N GLU A 56 -15.84 8.28 -6.99
CA GLU A 56 -16.20 8.46 -5.59
C GLU A 56 -15.70 7.30 -4.70
N TRP A 57 -15.22 7.67 -3.50
CA TRP A 57 -14.76 6.69 -2.52
C TRP A 57 -15.94 6.06 -1.77
N ASP A 58 -16.11 4.76 -1.94
CA ASP A 58 -17.15 3.94 -1.31
C ASP A 58 -16.60 2.91 -0.32
N ASN A 59 -15.39 3.14 0.23
CA ASN A 59 -14.67 2.23 1.12
C ASN A 59 -14.36 0.85 0.49
N ASP A 60 -14.14 0.82 -0.83
CA ASP A 60 -13.86 -0.39 -1.59
C ASP A 60 -12.66 -0.19 -2.53
N PHE A 61 -11.46 -0.63 -2.08
CA PHE A 61 -10.25 -0.57 -2.89
C PHE A 61 -10.32 -1.46 -4.13
N SER A 62 -10.96 -2.64 -4.04
CA SER A 62 -11.13 -3.51 -5.21
C SER A 62 -12.00 -2.86 -6.28
N ALA A 63 -13.06 -2.17 -5.87
CA ALA A 63 -13.92 -1.44 -6.80
C ALA A 63 -13.14 -0.30 -7.50
N GLN A 64 -12.25 0.42 -6.79
CA GLN A 64 -11.38 1.44 -7.39
C GLN A 64 -10.43 0.81 -8.44
N ARG A 65 -9.76 -0.29 -8.09
CA ARG A 65 -8.84 -0.97 -9.00
C ARG A 65 -9.56 -1.58 -10.21
N ASN A 66 -10.75 -2.17 -10.01
CA ASN A 66 -11.57 -2.70 -11.10
C ASN A 66 -12.13 -1.59 -11.99
N PHE A 67 -12.47 -0.43 -11.43
CA PHE A 67 -12.87 0.74 -12.19
C PHE A 67 -11.73 1.23 -13.09
N ALA A 68 -10.51 1.27 -12.57
CA ALA A 68 -9.34 1.64 -13.35
C ALA A 68 -9.16 0.77 -14.59
N LEU A 69 -9.41 -0.55 -14.50
CA LEU A 69 -9.28 -1.49 -15.62
C LEU A 69 -10.17 -1.12 -16.81
N LYS A 70 -11.32 -0.46 -16.59
CA LYS A 70 -12.20 0.01 -17.66
C LYS A 70 -11.61 1.15 -18.49
N HIS A 71 -10.56 1.79 -18.00
CA HIS A 71 -9.87 2.92 -18.62
C HIS A 71 -8.45 2.57 -19.09
N VAL A 72 -8.07 1.29 -19.02
CA VAL A 72 -6.77 0.76 -19.46
C VAL A 72 -6.92 0.09 -20.81
N ASP A 73 -6.35 0.69 -21.85
CA ASP A 73 -6.39 0.20 -23.23
C ASP A 73 -5.12 -0.59 -23.62
N THR A 74 -4.10 -0.59 -22.76
CA THR A 74 -2.83 -1.27 -23.01
C THR A 74 -2.88 -2.75 -22.64
N GLU A 75 -1.95 -3.54 -23.20
CA GLU A 75 -1.87 -4.99 -22.95
C GLU A 75 -1.50 -5.34 -21.50
N TRP A 76 -0.77 -4.44 -20.83
CA TRP A 76 -0.31 -4.63 -19.46
C TRP A 76 -0.80 -3.51 -18.56
N VAL A 77 -1.05 -3.85 -17.30
CA VAL A 77 -1.37 -2.91 -16.22
C VAL A 77 -0.41 -3.13 -15.05
N LEU A 78 0.20 -2.04 -14.58
CA LEU A 78 0.97 -1.99 -13.36
C LEU A 78 0.24 -1.10 -12.35
N TYR A 79 0.00 -1.63 -11.14
CA TYR A 79 -0.54 -0.83 -10.04
C TYR A 79 0.58 -0.32 -9.15
N LEU A 80 0.58 0.98 -8.87
CA LEU A 80 1.45 1.64 -7.88
C LEU A 80 0.60 2.45 -6.91
N ASP A 81 1.05 2.56 -5.68
CA ASP A 81 0.51 3.51 -4.73
C ASP A 81 1.26 4.85 -4.87
N ALA A 82 0.65 5.99 -4.50
CA ALA A 82 1.24 7.31 -4.75
C ALA A 82 2.60 7.53 -4.06
N ASP A 83 2.83 6.83 -2.95
CA ASP A 83 4.05 6.84 -2.15
C ASP A 83 5.05 5.71 -2.51
N GLU A 84 4.83 5.03 -3.66
CA GLU A 84 5.72 3.98 -4.18
C GLU A 84 6.58 4.49 -5.35
N ARG A 85 7.81 3.96 -5.47
CA ARG A 85 8.76 4.25 -6.56
C ARG A 85 9.43 2.98 -7.04
N LEU A 86 9.58 2.85 -8.36
CA LEU A 86 10.33 1.75 -8.99
C LEU A 86 11.82 2.09 -8.96
N ASP A 87 12.66 1.16 -8.57
CA ASP A 87 14.10 1.31 -8.74
C ASP A 87 14.54 1.06 -10.20
N ASP A 88 15.82 1.27 -10.50
CA ASP A 88 16.36 1.16 -11.87
C ASP A 88 16.27 -0.27 -12.42
N GLU A 89 16.57 -1.24 -11.57
CA GLU A 89 16.54 -2.65 -11.95
C GLU A 89 15.11 -3.11 -12.25
N LEU A 90 14.14 -2.69 -11.45
CA LEU A 90 12.73 -3.02 -11.67
C LEU A 90 12.18 -2.36 -12.94
N CYS A 91 12.53 -1.10 -13.20
CA CYS A 91 12.18 -0.43 -14.46
C CYS A 91 12.64 -1.23 -15.68
N ASN A 92 13.89 -1.70 -15.66
CA ASN A 92 14.44 -2.50 -16.74
C ASN A 92 13.77 -3.88 -16.84
N SER A 93 13.48 -4.53 -15.71
CA SER A 93 12.76 -5.80 -15.64
C SER A 93 11.36 -5.70 -16.23
N ILE A 94 10.60 -4.64 -15.88
CA ILE A 94 9.26 -4.39 -16.41
C ILE A 94 9.31 -4.19 -17.92
N LYS A 95 10.19 -3.31 -18.43
CA LYS A 95 10.36 -3.08 -19.86
C LYS A 95 10.63 -4.38 -20.62
N LYS A 96 11.49 -5.23 -20.06
CA LYS A 96 11.85 -6.52 -20.65
C LYS A 96 10.64 -7.43 -20.77
N VAL A 97 9.92 -7.70 -19.68
CA VAL A 97 8.78 -8.65 -19.69
C VAL A 97 7.61 -8.14 -20.52
N VAL A 98 7.33 -6.84 -20.48
CA VAL A 98 6.30 -6.22 -21.32
C VAL A 98 6.62 -6.34 -22.82
N SER A 99 7.90 -6.29 -23.19
CA SER A 99 8.34 -6.42 -24.59
C SER A 99 8.27 -7.85 -25.13
N TYR A 100 8.51 -8.84 -24.28
CA TYR A 100 8.51 -10.26 -24.71
C TYR A 100 7.15 -10.92 -24.71
N GLY A 101 6.13 -10.30 -24.10
CA GLY A 101 4.73 -10.73 -24.19
C GLY A 101 4.37 -12.04 -23.49
N GLN A 102 5.19 -12.52 -22.58
CA GLN A 102 4.91 -13.75 -21.86
C GLN A 102 3.75 -13.53 -20.87
N GLN A 103 2.68 -14.31 -21.03
CA GLN A 103 1.43 -14.15 -20.26
C GLN A 103 1.63 -14.72 -18.83
N MET A 104 2.08 -13.88 -17.92
CA MET A 104 2.30 -14.18 -16.49
C MET A 104 1.83 -13.03 -15.60
N GLN A 105 1.59 -13.30 -14.33
CA GLN A 105 1.43 -12.27 -13.31
C GLN A 105 2.72 -12.13 -12.52
N TYR A 106 3.12 -10.88 -12.25
CA TYR A 106 4.43 -10.64 -11.64
C TYR A 106 4.32 -10.08 -10.24
N SER A 107 5.08 -10.71 -9.33
CA SER A 107 5.29 -10.22 -7.97
C SER A 107 6.59 -9.41 -7.89
N ILE A 108 6.57 -8.38 -7.06
CA ILE A 108 7.69 -7.46 -6.84
C ILE A 108 7.97 -7.41 -5.35
N VAL A 109 9.23 -7.33 -4.97
CA VAL A 109 9.61 -7.07 -3.57
C VAL A 109 9.43 -5.59 -3.29
N ARG A 110 8.73 -5.28 -2.20
CA ARG A 110 8.51 -3.92 -1.73
C ARG A 110 9.35 -3.69 -0.48
N LYS A 111 10.24 -2.71 -0.53
CA LYS A 111 11.02 -2.22 0.61
C LYS A 111 10.27 -1.08 1.28
N ILE A 112 10.28 -1.07 2.58
CA ILE A 112 9.54 -0.08 3.37
C ILE A 112 10.48 0.98 3.93
N HIS A 113 10.19 2.24 3.62
CA HIS A 113 10.82 3.41 4.20
C HIS A 113 9.82 4.13 5.10
N ALA A 114 10.18 4.34 6.33
CA ALA A 114 9.38 5.11 7.28
C ALA A 114 10.30 5.91 8.20
N PHE A 115 9.91 7.13 8.52
CA PHE A 115 10.64 8.02 9.44
C PHE A 115 12.12 8.25 9.06
N GLY A 116 12.44 8.23 7.75
CA GLY A 116 13.81 8.37 7.24
C GLY A 116 14.67 7.11 7.31
N PHE A 117 14.11 5.95 7.67
CA PHE A 117 14.82 4.68 7.74
C PHE A 117 14.31 3.69 6.68
N GLU A 118 15.22 2.91 6.08
CA GLU A 118 14.89 1.69 5.36
C GLU A 118 14.84 0.52 6.34
N TYR A 119 13.71 -0.18 6.38
CA TYR A 119 13.51 -1.33 7.27
C TYR A 119 13.79 -2.65 6.55
N LYS A 120 14.54 -3.53 7.22
CA LYS A 120 14.85 -4.88 6.71
C LYS A 120 14.17 -5.98 7.52
N HIS A 121 13.80 -5.68 8.75
CA HIS A 121 13.22 -6.61 9.72
C HIS A 121 11.99 -5.99 10.42
N GLY A 122 11.43 -6.73 11.37
CA GLY A 122 10.30 -6.26 12.18
C GLY A 122 8.98 -6.18 11.38
N ILE A 123 8.14 -5.24 11.78
CA ILE A 123 6.82 -5.04 11.17
C ILE A 123 6.87 -4.42 9.77
N PHE A 124 7.94 -3.70 9.47
CA PHE A 124 8.17 -3.03 8.19
C PHE A 124 9.16 -3.80 7.30
N LYS A 125 9.41 -5.07 7.59
CA LYS A 125 10.26 -5.89 6.70
C LYS A 125 9.72 -5.91 5.28
N PRO A 126 10.60 -6.05 4.27
CA PRO A 126 10.19 -6.18 2.88
C PRO A 126 9.14 -7.28 2.68
N ASP A 127 8.14 -7.00 1.87
CA ASP A 127 7.10 -7.94 1.48
C ASP A 127 7.08 -8.17 -0.04
N LYS A 128 6.24 -9.11 -0.49
CA LYS A 128 6.04 -9.38 -1.91
C LYS A 128 4.61 -9.05 -2.29
N VAL A 129 4.45 -8.17 -3.28
CA VAL A 129 3.16 -7.74 -3.78
C VAL A 129 3.00 -8.07 -5.26
N LEU A 130 1.80 -8.52 -5.66
CA LEU A 130 1.46 -8.72 -7.07
C LEU A 130 1.02 -7.37 -7.64
N ARG A 131 1.72 -6.87 -8.66
CA ARG A 131 1.49 -5.51 -9.17
C ARG A 131 1.39 -5.41 -10.69
N LEU A 132 2.03 -6.31 -11.45
CA LEU A 132 2.05 -6.28 -12.92
C LEU A 132 1.28 -7.47 -13.49
N PHE A 133 0.32 -7.18 -14.38
CA PHE A 133 -0.59 -8.17 -14.97
C PHE A 133 -0.85 -7.89 -16.45
N PRO A 134 -1.12 -8.92 -17.25
CA PRO A 134 -1.85 -8.72 -18.51
C PRO A 134 -3.27 -8.19 -18.19
N THR A 135 -3.64 -7.07 -18.78
CA THR A 135 -4.82 -6.26 -18.38
C THR A 135 -6.11 -7.06 -18.35
N LYS A 136 -6.32 -7.94 -19.34
CA LYS A 136 -7.57 -8.71 -19.49
C LYS A 136 -7.68 -9.93 -18.58
N THR A 137 -6.65 -10.22 -17.76
CA THR A 137 -6.58 -11.46 -16.98
C THR A 137 -6.73 -11.23 -15.48
N VAL A 138 -6.80 -9.99 -15.03
CA VAL A 138 -6.87 -9.63 -13.62
C VAL A 138 -8.19 -8.94 -13.29
N HIS A 139 -8.72 -9.27 -12.13
CA HIS A 139 -9.73 -8.50 -11.43
C HIS A 139 -9.43 -8.51 -9.93
N TRP A 140 -10.06 -7.62 -9.17
CA TRP A 140 -9.80 -7.45 -7.74
C TRP A 140 -11.01 -7.82 -6.91
N GLU A 141 -10.77 -8.48 -5.79
CA GLU A 141 -11.78 -8.89 -4.82
C GLU A 141 -11.44 -8.43 -3.41
N ASN A 142 -12.46 -8.34 -2.55
CA ASN A 142 -12.47 -7.87 -1.17
C ASN A 142 -12.35 -6.34 -1.04
N LYS A 143 -13.28 -5.76 -0.26
CA LYS A 143 -13.32 -4.31 -0.02
C LYS A 143 -12.10 -3.80 0.72
N VAL A 144 -11.70 -4.53 1.76
CA VAL A 144 -10.52 -4.28 2.60
C VAL A 144 -9.61 -5.50 2.49
N HIS A 145 -8.30 -5.28 2.45
CA HIS A 145 -7.31 -6.31 2.10
C HIS A 145 -7.58 -6.92 0.72
N GLU A 146 -7.76 -6.03 -0.24
CA GLU A 146 -7.99 -6.37 -1.64
C GLU A 146 -6.91 -7.31 -2.17
N ARG A 147 -7.32 -8.25 -2.99
CA ARG A 147 -6.40 -9.19 -3.64
C ARG A 147 -6.67 -9.28 -5.14
N PRO A 148 -5.62 -9.35 -5.95
CA PRO A 148 -5.79 -9.64 -7.37
C PRO A 148 -6.12 -11.11 -7.58
N ILE A 149 -7.11 -11.36 -8.43
CA ILE A 149 -7.46 -12.68 -8.95
C ILE A 149 -6.98 -12.74 -10.39
N CYS A 150 -6.06 -13.66 -10.65
CA CYS A 150 -5.50 -13.91 -11.96
C CYS A 150 -5.10 -15.41 -12.03
N ALA A 151 -5.55 -16.12 -13.05
CA ALA A 151 -5.28 -17.56 -13.19
C ALA A 151 -3.87 -17.87 -13.76
N LEU A 152 -3.15 -16.85 -14.22
CA LEU A 152 -1.84 -17.03 -14.84
C LEU A 152 -0.77 -17.46 -13.81
N PRO A 153 0.30 -18.14 -14.28
CA PRO A 153 1.46 -18.43 -13.43
C PRO A 153 2.07 -17.18 -12.83
N LYS A 154 2.68 -17.31 -11.64
CA LYS A 154 3.34 -16.23 -10.92
C LYS A 154 4.85 -16.29 -11.12
N GLU A 155 5.44 -15.14 -11.43
CA GLU A 155 6.88 -14.96 -11.48
C GLU A 155 7.30 -13.76 -10.64
N LYS A 156 8.55 -13.72 -10.20
CA LYS A 156 9.12 -12.61 -9.45
C LYS A 156 10.00 -11.77 -10.38
N LEU A 157 9.76 -10.44 -10.42
CA LEU A 157 10.68 -9.51 -11.09
C LEU A 157 11.90 -9.22 -10.23
N ALA A 158 13.02 -8.94 -10.89
CA ALA A 158 14.20 -8.36 -10.27
C ALA A 158 13.97 -6.86 -10.01
N GLY A 159 14.65 -6.33 -8.98
CA GLY A 159 14.47 -4.97 -8.50
C GLY A 159 13.38 -4.85 -7.42
N PHE A 160 13.08 -3.60 -7.03
CA PHE A 160 12.27 -3.29 -5.85
C PHE A 160 11.30 -2.16 -6.12
N ILE A 161 10.17 -2.18 -5.39
CA ILE A 161 9.36 -0.99 -5.12
C ILE A 161 9.87 -0.39 -3.81
N GLU A 162 10.27 0.87 -3.83
CA GLU A 162 10.58 1.68 -2.65
C GLU A 162 9.29 2.34 -2.17
N HIS A 163 8.80 2.01 -0.97
CA HIS A 163 7.53 2.47 -0.42
C HIS A 163 7.77 3.40 0.77
N TYR A 164 7.46 4.68 0.63
CA TYR A 164 7.65 5.74 1.60
C TYR A 164 6.42 5.93 2.47
N THR A 165 6.15 4.97 3.36
CA THR A 165 4.88 4.82 4.09
C THR A 165 4.58 5.98 5.03
N TYR A 166 5.59 6.46 5.77
CA TYR A 166 5.43 7.54 6.74
C TYR A 166 6.63 8.48 6.70
N SER A 167 6.36 9.77 6.45
CA SER A 167 7.37 10.83 6.49
C SER A 167 7.55 11.41 7.91
N SER A 168 6.53 11.32 8.77
CA SER A 168 6.55 11.88 10.11
C SER A 168 5.72 11.08 11.11
N TRP A 169 5.99 11.30 12.41
CA TRP A 169 5.18 10.77 13.50
C TRP A 169 3.74 11.27 13.45
N GLN A 170 3.52 12.54 13.09
CA GLN A 170 2.19 13.11 12.99
C GLN A 170 1.35 12.36 11.95
N GLN A 171 1.91 12.15 10.75
CA GLN A 171 1.23 11.39 9.69
C GLN A 171 0.89 9.97 10.12
N TRP A 172 1.82 9.30 10.82
CA TRP A 172 1.54 7.97 11.37
C TRP A 172 0.42 8.01 12.40
N TRP A 173 0.45 9.01 13.30
CA TRP A 173 -0.52 9.13 14.38
C TRP A 173 -1.93 9.32 13.86
N ASP A 174 -2.09 10.17 12.85
CA ASP A 174 -3.37 10.44 12.22
C ASP A 174 -3.94 9.19 11.55
N LYS A 175 -3.13 8.51 10.71
CA LYS A 175 -3.51 7.23 10.08
C LYS A 175 -3.78 6.14 11.12
N ALA A 176 -2.96 6.02 12.16
CA ALA A 176 -3.16 5.05 13.23
C ALA A 176 -4.45 5.31 14.01
N GLY A 177 -4.77 6.59 14.23
CA GLY A 177 -6.04 7.00 14.84
C GLY A 177 -7.24 6.48 14.06
N GLU A 178 -7.27 6.72 12.76
CA GLU A 178 -8.34 6.28 11.86
C GLU A 178 -8.45 4.75 11.78
N TYR A 179 -7.38 4.07 11.38
CA TYR A 179 -7.39 2.62 11.20
C TYR A 179 -7.72 1.84 12.47
N THR A 180 -7.26 2.31 13.62
CA THR A 180 -7.59 1.66 14.91
C THR A 180 -9.04 1.86 15.30
N THR A 181 -9.68 2.97 14.90
CA THR A 181 -11.12 3.19 15.09
C THR A 181 -11.93 2.24 14.22
N ILE A 182 -11.67 2.22 12.92
CA ILE A 182 -12.34 1.32 11.97
C ILE A 182 -12.22 -0.14 12.43
N TRP A 183 -11.02 -0.56 12.86
CA TRP A 183 -10.82 -1.91 13.36
C TRP A 183 -11.62 -2.21 14.62
N ALA A 184 -11.71 -1.26 15.55
CA ALA A 184 -12.44 -1.45 16.81
C ALA A 184 -13.94 -1.58 16.56
N GLU A 185 -14.51 -0.73 15.71
CA GLU A 185 -15.91 -0.75 15.31
C GLU A 185 -16.29 -2.06 14.59
N ASP A 186 -15.50 -2.47 13.60
CA ASP A 186 -15.70 -3.74 12.88
C ASP A 186 -15.61 -4.94 13.82
N SER A 187 -14.59 -4.94 14.72
CA SER A 187 -14.42 -6.00 15.71
C SER A 187 -15.60 -6.06 16.71
N PHE A 188 -16.08 -4.91 17.14
CA PHE A 188 -17.23 -4.82 18.04
C PHE A 188 -18.52 -5.33 17.37
N ALA A 189 -18.76 -4.93 16.12
CA ALA A 189 -19.89 -5.38 15.32
C ALA A 189 -19.88 -6.91 15.09
N LYS A 190 -18.68 -7.50 14.98
CA LYS A 190 -18.48 -8.97 14.89
C LYS A 190 -18.57 -9.69 16.25
N GLY A 191 -18.97 -8.99 17.30
CA GLY A 191 -19.15 -9.56 18.63
C GLY A 191 -17.86 -9.73 19.45
N LYS A 192 -16.70 -9.23 18.97
CA LYS A 192 -15.46 -9.30 19.72
C LYS A 192 -15.53 -8.42 20.96
N ARG A 193 -15.01 -8.93 22.09
CA ARG A 193 -14.91 -8.21 23.37
C ARG A 193 -13.47 -8.33 23.89
N THR A 194 -13.09 -7.40 24.78
CA THR A 194 -11.74 -7.35 25.35
C THR A 194 -11.77 -6.87 26.81
N SER A 195 -10.62 -6.91 27.47
CA SER A 195 -10.40 -6.36 28.81
C SER A 195 -9.13 -5.53 28.84
N LEU A 196 -8.94 -4.69 29.85
CA LEU A 196 -7.69 -3.91 30.00
C LEU A 196 -6.45 -4.81 30.08
N GLY A 197 -6.57 -5.94 30.79
CA GLY A 197 -5.47 -6.93 30.84
C GLY A 197 -5.15 -7.52 29.46
N ALA A 198 -6.18 -7.82 28.64
CA ALA A 198 -5.98 -8.28 27.27
C ALA A 198 -5.38 -7.18 26.39
N CYS A 199 -5.79 -5.92 26.54
CA CYS A 199 -5.20 -4.78 25.81
C CYS A 199 -3.69 -4.72 26.04
N LEU A 200 -3.27 -4.76 27.31
CA LEU A 200 -1.84 -4.72 27.67
C LEU A 200 -1.11 -5.97 27.17
N GLY A 201 -1.68 -7.16 27.38
CA GLY A 201 -1.08 -8.44 26.96
C GLY A 201 -0.84 -8.50 25.44
N HIS A 202 -1.84 -8.11 24.62
CA HIS A 202 -1.68 -8.05 23.17
C HIS A 202 -0.62 -7.04 22.73
N SER A 203 -0.52 -5.90 23.42
CA SER A 203 0.46 -4.85 23.08
C SER A 203 1.88 -5.29 23.41
N ILE A 204 2.09 -5.90 24.59
CA ILE A 204 3.38 -6.46 25.01
C ILE A 204 3.79 -7.59 24.05
N TYR A 205 2.89 -8.52 23.75
CA TYR A 205 3.15 -9.58 22.77
C TYR A 205 3.50 -9.01 21.41
N GLY A 206 2.75 -7.98 20.94
CA GLY A 206 3.02 -7.31 19.68
C GLY A 206 4.42 -6.73 19.60
N PHE A 207 4.86 -6.05 20.68
CA PHE A 207 6.23 -5.53 20.79
C PHE A 207 7.28 -6.64 20.69
N PHE A 208 7.19 -7.67 21.55
CA PHE A 208 8.16 -8.76 21.54
C PHE A 208 8.18 -9.54 20.24
N ARG A 209 7.02 -9.74 19.62
CA ARG A 209 6.92 -10.36 18.30
C ARG A 209 7.67 -9.53 17.24
N ALA A 210 7.43 -8.21 17.19
CA ALA A 210 8.08 -7.32 16.24
C ALA A 210 9.59 -7.25 16.48
N TYR A 211 9.99 -7.06 17.73
CA TYR A 211 11.38 -6.80 18.09
C TYR A 211 12.25 -8.07 18.08
N LEU A 212 11.77 -9.18 18.69
CA LEU A 212 12.53 -10.42 18.81
C LEU A 212 12.20 -11.43 17.71
N ILE A 213 10.92 -11.81 17.53
CA ILE A 213 10.54 -12.91 16.63
C ILE A 213 10.72 -12.49 15.17
N GLN A 214 10.38 -11.24 14.82
CA GLN A 214 10.58 -10.70 13.49
C GLN A 214 11.95 -10.03 13.29
N LEU A 215 12.86 -10.22 14.27
CA LEU A 215 14.26 -9.75 14.24
C LEU A 215 14.40 -8.23 14.13
N GLY A 216 13.42 -7.46 14.59
CA GLY A 216 13.47 -5.99 14.54
C GLY A 216 14.71 -5.40 15.22
N PHE A 217 15.28 -6.09 16.23
CA PHE A 217 16.51 -5.65 16.91
C PHE A 217 17.73 -5.57 15.98
N ILE A 218 17.73 -6.28 14.83
CA ILE A 218 18.83 -6.22 13.87
C ILE A 218 18.85 -4.86 13.15
N ASP A 219 17.70 -4.20 12.99
CA ASP A 219 17.61 -2.86 12.43
C ASP A 219 18.01 -1.76 13.45
N GLY A 220 18.53 -2.15 14.62
CA GLY A 220 19.02 -1.24 15.64
C GLY A 220 17.93 -0.32 16.20
N TRP A 221 18.20 0.99 16.28
CA TRP A 221 17.26 1.97 16.82
C TRP A 221 15.96 2.07 16.02
N SER A 222 16.02 1.94 14.70
CA SER A 222 14.80 1.97 13.85
C SER A 222 13.89 0.77 14.14
N GLY A 223 14.47 -0.42 14.38
CA GLY A 223 13.72 -1.61 14.75
C GLY A 223 13.09 -1.52 16.14
N LEU A 224 13.79 -0.94 17.12
CA LEU A 224 13.18 -0.64 18.42
C LEU A 224 12.01 0.34 18.28
N TYR A 225 12.23 1.40 17.49
CA TYR A 225 11.26 2.44 17.23
C TYR A 225 9.97 1.89 16.60
N SER A 226 10.07 1.10 15.53
CA SER A 226 8.93 0.46 14.89
C SER A 226 8.22 -0.55 15.81
N SER A 227 8.95 -1.22 16.70
CA SER A 227 8.37 -2.15 17.65
C SER A 227 7.57 -1.44 18.76
N LEU A 228 8.07 -0.29 19.25
CA LEU A 228 7.32 0.60 20.15
C LEU A 228 6.07 1.18 19.47
N GLN A 229 6.20 1.59 18.22
CA GLN A 229 5.08 2.04 17.41
C GLN A 229 3.99 0.95 17.31
N HIS A 230 4.38 -0.29 17.06
CA HIS A 230 3.46 -1.41 16.99
C HIS A 230 2.79 -1.71 18.34
N PHE A 231 3.50 -1.54 19.45
CA PHE A 231 2.93 -1.60 20.78
C PHE A 231 1.82 -0.57 20.96
N ILE A 232 2.10 0.70 20.64
CA ILE A 232 1.14 1.81 20.76
C ILE A 232 -0.08 1.55 19.87
N TYR A 233 0.13 1.19 18.61
CA TYR A 233 -0.94 0.88 17.65
C TYR A 233 -1.85 -0.24 18.17
N THR A 234 -1.26 -1.31 18.72
CA THR A 234 -2.02 -2.43 19.28
C THR A 234 -2.80 -2.01 20.51
N MET A 235 -2.19 -1.21 21.39
CA MET A 235 -2.86 -0.64 22.55
C MET A 235 -4.08 0.18 22.15
N MET A 236 -3.94 1.10 21.20
CA MET A 236 -5.02 1.94 20.70
C MET A 236 -6.20 1.11 20.17
N LYS A 237 -5.93 0.07 19.36
CA LYS A 237 -6.96 -0.84 18.84
C LYS A 237 -7.83 -1.44 19.93
N TYR A 238 -7.17 -2.03 20.92
CA TYR A 238 -7.88 -2.75 21.97
C TYR A 238 -8.51 -1.82 23.01
N LEU A 239 -7.92 -0.66 23.30
CA LEU A 239 -8.55 0.35 24.17
C LEU A 239 -9.83 0.92 23.54
N LYS A 240 -9.82 1.24 22.26
CA LYS A 240 -11.02 1.68 21.54
C LYS A 240 -12.10 0.60 21.53
N LEU A 241 -11.72 -0.67 21.31
CA LEU A 241 -12.67 -1.77 21.42
C LEU A 241 -13.24 -1.90 22.85
N TYR A 242 -12.40 -1.70 23.87
CA TYR A 242 -12.84 -1.71 25.27
C TYR A 242 -13.80 -0.55 25.55
N GLU A 243 -13.52 0.65 25.05
CA GLU A 243 -14.40 1.83 25.20
C GLU A 243 -15.80 1.57 24.61
N LEU A 244 -15.88 0.94 23.42
CA LEU A 244 -17.17 0.60 22.79
C LEU A 244 -18.02 -0.38 23.62
N GLN A 245 -17.40 -1.17 24.49
CA GLN A 245 -18.12 -2.08 25.40
C GLN A 245 -18.73 -1.37 26.62
N LEU A 246 -18.25 -0.17 26.95
CA LEU A 246 -18.72 0.59 28.10
C LEU A 246 -19.91 1.48 27.76
N LYS A 247 -20.19 1.66 26.48
CA LYS A 247 -21.34 2.42 25.94
C LYS A 247 -22.55 1.50 25.75
#